data_e3f87a176c4934ec734420f44ca466c2
#
_entry.id   e3f87a176c4934ec734420f44ca466c2
#
_cell.length_a   1.000
_cell.length_b   1.000
_cell.length_c   1.000
_cell.angle_alpha   90.00
_cell.angle_beta   90.00
_cell.angle_gamma   90.00
#
_symmetry.space_group_name_H-M   'P 1'
#
loop_
_entity.id
_entity.type
_entity.pdbx_description
1 polymer ?
#
loop_
_entity_poly.entity_id
_entity_poly.type
_entity_poly.pdbx_seq_one_letter_code
_entity_poly.pdbx_strand_id
1 'polypeptide(L)'
;ELKRLLELKNNSIQRAECEIRKSLYAEKEQIQKIFCDGRKFSGTVGIYMSKGDTHRGGRSVAKVELDNGTILYYKPHSLDKNIKYQELYNYLCRKTGISCRTVQYLSHDSYGWEEKIENIPCKNESEVEHYYFRMGIHLFLGYALGATDLHGENIIAHGEYPVIIDMETYPGYLKQQSEKDGSSVEEKINKSTEIKLANSVIHTGMLPVLTWGRGNRGVLISAMGTEEKIKTPFKLPVVKDDKTSDIHIEYEPVEMQIKECIVRLNDQVINAADYTECIIRGFCRAYMVTMADKKVEVMLSGFFDGRSRVVLRHTQQYAMYLMASFHPDYMKSRECRKALLNVIHKEGESSFMKEIHDYEIDSLLEMDIPCFEIDANSRSVYDGNGGEHKEYLPCTPYESWRMHMKQMSYSDMECQCDYIRLSMEMLKASDGKKKMFPIRIKGYDTDKERKIYSQIRKIVHRICSRAIIREQSVGWTGLQFWDNGHW
;
A
#
# COMPACT_ATOMS: atom_id res chain seq x y z
N GLU A 1 29.27 13.76 15.64
CA GLU A 1 27.91 13.30 15.32
C GLU A 1 27.91 11.79 14.95
N LEU A 2 28.82 11.31 14.09
CA LEU A 2 28.89 9.88 13.69
C LEU A 2 28.94 8.94 14.89
N LYS A 3 29.82 9.22 15.87
CA LYS A 3 29.94 8.40 17.10
C LYS A 3 28.59 8.31 17.83
N ARG A 4 27.91 9.46 18.02
CA ARG A 4 26.58 9.50 18.65
C ARG A 4 25.57 8.61 17.92
N LEU A 5 25.53 8.69 16.59
CA LEU A 5 24.58 7.89 15.78
C LEU A 5 24.88 6.40 15.84
N LEU A 6 26.17 6.01 15.81
CA LEU A 6 26.56 4.62 15.96
C LEU A 6 26.19 4.04 17.34
N GLU A 7 26.42 4.81 18.42
CA GLU A 7 26.01 4.44 19.77
C GLU A 7 24.49 4.32 19.87
N LEU A 8 23.76 5.26 19.32
CA LEU A 8 22.29 5.24 19.28
C LEU A 8 21.77 4.01 18.54
N LYS A 9 22.29 3.71 17.35
CA LYS A 9 21.89 2.55 16.56
C LYS A 9 22.21 1.23 17.27
N ASN A 10 23.39 1.10 17.85
CA ASN A 10 23.77 -0.10 18.61
C ASN A 10 22.83 -0.30 19.81
N ASN A 11 22.57 0.74 20.59
CA ASN A 11 21.68 0.67 21.75
C ASN A 11 20.25 0.29 21.35
N SER A 12 19.78 0.81 20.23
CA SER A 12 18.47 0.51 19.66
C SER A 12 18.36 -0.96 19.27
N ILE A 13 19.34 -1.48 18.52
CA ILE A 13 19.40 -2.88 18.11
C ILE A 13 19.43 -3.80 19.33
N GLN A 14 20.30 -3.53 20.31
CA GLN A 14 20.41 -4.34 21.53
C GLN A 14 19.10 -4.37 22.34
N ARG A 15 18.44 -3.23 22.47
CA ARG A 15 17.12 -3.16 23.16
C ARG A 15 16.07 -3.98 22.43
N ALA A 16 15.94 -3.81 21.12
CA ALA A 16 14.98 -4.55 20.31
C ALA A 16 15.26 -6.07 20.34
N GLU A 17 16.52 -6.49 20.21
CA GLU A 17 16.89 -7.91 20.31
C GLU A 17 16.58 -8.51 21.68
N CYS A 18 16.84 -7.77 22.76
CA CYS A 18 16.51 -8.19 24.12
C CYS A 18 14.98 -8.33 24.32
N GLU A 19 14.19 -7.39 23.78
CA GLU A 19 12.72 -7.43 23.80
C GLU A 19 12.21 -8.67 23.06
N ILE A 20 12.69 -8.91 21.83
CA ILE A 20 12.32 -10.07 21.01
C ILE A 20 12.64 -11.39 21.73
N ARG A 21 13.84 -11.53 22.30
CA ARG A 21 14.23 -12.73 23.03
C ARG A 21 13.35 -12.96 24.26
N LYS A 22 13.04 -11.91 25.02
CA LYS A 22 12.15 -12.01 26.20
C LYS A 22 10.77 -12.48 25.80
N SER A 23 10.17 -11.88 24.77
CA SER A 23 8.85 -12.28 24.25
C SER A 23 8.86 -13.73 23.74
N LEU A 24 9.89 -14.10 22.97
CA LEU A 24 10.04 -15.46 22.44
C LEU A 24 10.05 -16.53 23.54
N TYR A 25 10.81 -16.29 24.62
CA TYR A 25 10.89 -17.24 25.73
C TYR A 25 9.65 -17.26 26.60
N ALA A 26 9.02 -16.12 26.81
CA ALA A 26 7.76 -16.02 27.56
C ALA A 26 6.62 -16.78 26.88
N GLU A 27 6.61 -16.80 25.55
CA GLU A 27 5.55 -17.38 24.71
C GLU A 27 5.95 -18.71 24.08
N LYS A 28 7.04 -19.32 24.53
CA LYS A 28 7.65 -20.50 23.92
C LYS A 28 6.65 -21.62 23.59
N GLU A 29 5.78 -21.95 24.54
CA GLU A 29 4.78 -23.01 24.36
C GLU A 29 3.74 -22.67 23.30
N GLN A 30 3.28 -21.42 23.28
CA GLN A 30 2.31 -20.94 22.29
C GLN A 30 2.93 -20.91 20.89
N ILE A 31 4.16 -20.42 20.77
CA ILE A 31 4.92 -20.40 19.52
C ILE A 31 5.13 -21.81 18.98
N GLN A 32 5.53 -22.77 19.84
CA GLN A 32 5.68 -24.16 19.45
C GLN A 32 4.38 -24.77 18.91
N LYS A 33 3.27 -24.46 19.57
CA LYS A 33 1.95 -24.96 19.17
C LYS A 33 1.46 -24.35 17.85
N ILE A 34 1.62 -23.05 17.68
CA ILE A 34 1.04 -22.30 16.55
C ILE A 34 1.92 -22.44 15.31
N PHE A 35 3.24 -22.26 15.43
CA PHE A 35 4.14 -22.09 14.30
C PHE A 35 5.08 -23.26 14.03
N CYS A 36 5.25 -24.15 14.99
CA CYS A 36 6.23 -25.23 14.88
C CYS A 36 5.61 -26.63 14.75
N ASP A 37 4.29 -26.74 14.57
CA ASP A 37 3.58 -28.03 14.55
C ASP A 37 3.92 -28.91 15.79
N GLY A 38 4.09 -28.26 16.95
CA GLY A 38 4.47 -28.90 18.21
C GLY A 38 5.97 -29.28 18.32
N ARG A 39 6.79 -29.02 17.28
CA ARG A 39 8.24 -29.26 17.36
C ARG A 39 8.89 -28.31 18.35
N LYS A 40 9.66 -28.88 19.29
CA LYS A 40 10.35 -28.06 20.30
C LYS A 40 11.52 -27.30 19.67
N PHE A 41 11.77 -26.10 20.19
CA PHE A 41 13.02 -25.37 19.98
C PHE A 41 13.67 -25.02 21.30
N SER A 42 14.98 -24.83 21.30
CA SER A 42 15.76 -24.45 22.48
C SER A 42 16.18 -23.00 22.47
N GLY A 43 16.44 -22.47 21.29
CA GLY A 43 16.88 -21.09 21.09
C GLY A 43 16.71 -20.58 19.66
N THR A 44 17.35 -19.44 19.38
CA THR A 44 17.39 -18.82 18.07
C THR A 44 18.74 -19.05 17.41
N VAL A 45 18.74 -19.36 16.12
CA VAL A 45 19.92 -19.34 15.25
C VAL A 45 20.32 -17.91 14.93
N GLY A 46 19.32 -17.05 14.66
CA GLY A 46 19.55 -15.65 14.33
C GLY A 46 18.31 -14.78 14.54
N ILE A 47 18.57 -13.51 14.83
CA ILE A 47 17.58 -12.42 14.80
C ILE A 47 18.10 -11.36 13.85
N TYR A 48 17.36 -11.13 12.76
CA TYR A 48 17.75 -10.22 11.68
C TYR A 48 16.83 -9.02 11.71
N MET A 49 17.36 -7.90 12.20
CA MET A 49 16.66 -6.63 12.33
C MET A 49 16.55 -5.89 10.99
N SER A 50 15.75 -4.83 10.98
CA SER A 50 15.63 -3.90 9.83
C SER A 50 15.10 -4.54 8.55
N LYS A 51 13.99 -5.29 8.69
CA LYS A 51 13.20 -5.79 7.55
C LYS A 51 12.11 -4.78 7.12
N GLY A 52 12.33 -3.49 7.37
CA GLY A 52 11.48 -2.36 7.05
C GLY A 52 12.03 -1.09 7.69
N ASP A 53 11.26 -0.01 7.59
CA ASP A 53 11.58 1.27 8.21
C ASP A 53 11.72 1.12 9.74
N THR A 54 12.55 1.96 10.35
CA THR A 54 12.63 2.05 11.81
C THR A 54 11.78 3.21 12.32
N HIS A 55 11.06 2.98 13.40
CA HIS A 55 10.17 3.96 14.03
C HIS A 55 10.32 3.91 15.55
N ARG A 56 9.91 4.97 16.25
CA ARG A 56 9.73 4.98 17.72
C ARG A 56 10.93 4.43 18.50
N GLY A 57 12.12 4.95 18.21
CA GLY A 57 13.36 4.56 18.88
C GLY A 57 14.03 3.33 18.26
N GLY A 58 13.90 3.16 16.95
CA GLY A 58 14.60 2.14 16.17
C GLY A 58 13.90 0.79 16.13
N ARG A 59 12.61 0.72 16.47
CA ARG A 59 11.81 -0.51 16.31
C ARG A 59 11.55 -0.78 14.84
N SER A 60 11.73 -2.02 14.42
CA SER A 60 11.46 -2.49 13.06
C SER A 60 11.03 -3.95 13.08
N VAL A 61 10.47 -4.42 11.98
CA VAL A 61 10.18 -5.84 11.77
C VAL A 61 11.48 -6.63 11.84
N ALA A 62 11.46 -7.77 12.54
CA ALA A 62 12.61 -8.66 12.66
C ALA A 62 12.28 -10.08 12.19
N LYS A 63 13.16 -10.67 11.38
CA LYS A 63 13.12 -12.07 11.03
C LYS A 63 13.83 -12.85 12.14
N VAL A 64 13.17 -13.87 12.69
CA VAL A 64 13.68 -14.75 13.76
C VAL A 64 13.77 -16.17 13.23
N GLU A 65 14.96 -16.75 13.30
CA GLU A 65 15.22 -18.14 12.92
C GLU A 65 15.43 -18.97 14.19
N LEU A 66 14.59 -19.97 14.38
CA LEU A 66 14.67 -20.91 15.50
C LEU A 66 15.58 -22.07 15.15
N ASP A 67 16.16 -22.72 16.18
CA ASP A 67 17.07 -23.86 16.02
C ASP A 67 16.39 -25.14 15.49
N ASN A 68 15.05 -25.20 15.48
CA ASN A 68 14.28 -26.27 14.84
C ASN A 68 13.97 -26.00 13.36
N GLY A 69 14.53 -24.94 12.78
CA GLY A 69 14.34 -24.53 11.38
C GLY A 69 13.10 -23.68 11.10
N THR A 70 12.28 -23.38 12.12
CA THR A 70 11.12 -22.49 11.95
C THR A 70 11.58 -21.04 11.80
N ILE A 71 10.99 -20.30 10.88
CA ILE A 71 11.24 -18.88 10.66
C ILE A 71 9.96 -18.11 10.96
N LEU A 72 10.09 -17.08 11.78
CA LEU A 72 9.01 -16.19 12.19
C LEU A 72 9.37 -14.73 11.90
N TYR A 73 8.36 -13.89 11.79
CA TYR A 73 8.51 -12.45 11.81
C TYR A 73 7.94 -11.87 13.10
N TYR A 74 8.77 -11.11 13.82
CA TYR A 74 8.35 -10.29 14.94
C TYR A 74 7.99 -8.92 14.42
N LYS A 75 6.77 -8.45 14.72
CA LYS A 75 6.26 -7.13 14.34
C LYS A 75 6.05 -6.30 15.59
N PRO A 76 6.61 -5.08 15.69
CA PRO A 76 6.54 -4.22 16.87
C PRO A 76 5.20 -3.45 16.98
N HIS A 77 4.09 -4.08 16.62
CA HIS A 77 2.72 -3.59 16.72
C HIS A 77 1.73 -4.76 16.82
N SER A 78 0.51 -4.49 17.26
CA SER A 78 -0.55 -5.51 17.33
C SER A 78 -0.91 -6.05 15.94
N LEU A 79 -1.18 -7.35 15.87
CA LEU A 79 -1.66 -8.06 14.67
C LEU A 79 -3.19 -8.33 14.70
N ASP A 80 -3.93 -7.71 15.61
CA ASP A 80 -5.37 -7.93 15.71
C ASP A 80 -6.11 -7.54 14.43
N LYS A 81 -5.65 -6.49 13.74
CA LYS A 81 -6.21 -6.09 12.44
C LYS A 81 -5.94 -7.13 11.36
N ASN A 82 -4.78 -7.79 11.39
CA ASN A 82 -4.45 -8.89 10.48
C ASN A 82 -5.40 -10.08 10.70
N ILE A 83 -5.69 -10.41 11.95
CA ILE A 83 -6.63 -11.48 12.32
C ILE A 83 -8.05 -11.11 11.87
N LYS A 84 -8.54 -9.91 12.17
CA LYS A 84 -9.85 -9.41 11.72
C LYS A 84 -9.96 -9.44 10.20
N TYR A 85 -8.88 -9.02 9.49
CA TYR A 85 -8.84 -9.04 8.04
C TYR A 85 -8.96 -10.46 7.49
N GLN A 86 -8.19 -11.38 8.03
CA GLN A 86 -8.25 -12.77 7.62
C GLN A 86 -9.64 -13.40 7.83
N GLU A 87 -10.31 -13.08 8.93
CA GLU A 87 -11.68 -13.55 9.19
C GLU A 87 -12.66 -13.01 8.14
N LEU A 88 -12.59 -11.72 7.82
CA LEU A 88 -13.41 -11.08 6.80
C LEU A 88 -13.10 -11.61 5.40
N TYR A 89 -11.83 -11.72 5.05
CA TYR A 89 -11.39 -12.28 3.78
C TYR A 89 -11.87 -13.73 3.61
N ASN A 90 -11.70 -14.57 4.64
CA ASN A 90 -12.18 -15.94 4.66
C ASN A 90 -13.71 -16.00 4.51
N TYR A 91 -14.44 -15.08 5.12
CA TYR A 91 -15.89 -14.99 4.97
C TYR A 91 -16.29 -14.67 3.53
N LEU A 92 -15.65 -13.68 2.91
CA LEU A 92 -15.91 -13.33 1.50
C LEU A 92 -15.53 -14.45 0.55
N CYS A 93 -14.40 -15.12 0.76
CA CYS A 93 -13.99 -16.26 -0.06
C CYS A 93 -15.05 -17.37 -0.04
N ARG A 94 -15.54 -17.74 1.14
CA ARG A 94 -16.63 -18.75 1.27
C ARG A 94 -17.91 -18.31 0.55
N LYS A 95 -18.30 -17.04 0.67
CA LYS A 95 -19.49 -16.49 0.00
C LYS A 95 -19.35 -16.43 -1.53
N THR A 96 -18.14 -16.31 -2.01
CA THR A 96 -17.83 -16.28 -3.46
C THR A 96 -17.49 -17.65 -4.04
N GLY A 97 -17.44 -18.68 -3.20
CA GLY A 97 -17.23 -20.08 -3.62
C GLY A 97 -15.77 -20.44 -3.88
N ILE A 98 -14.81 -19.71 -3.29
CA ILE A 98 -13.37 -19.98 -3.43
C ILE A 98 -12.76 -20.30 -2.07
N SER A 99 -11.73 -21.16 -2.04
CA SER A 99 -10.94 -21.42 -0.85
C SER A 99 -9.99 -20.25 -0.51
N CYS A 100 -9.51 -20.22 0.71
CA CYS A 100 -8.49 -19.26 1.17
C CYS A 100 -7.43 -19.96 2.02
N ARG A 101 -6.24 -19.38 2.07
CA ARG A 101 -5.18 -19.76 2.98
C ARG A 101 -5.30 -18.95 4.28
N THR A 102 -5.11 -19.60 5.39
CA THR A 102 -5.04 -18.96 6.71
C THR A 102 -3.59 -18.76 7.10
N VAL A 103 -3.21 -17.52 7.42
CA VAL A 103 -1.89 -17.17 7.97
C VAL A 103 -1.93 -17.33 9.48
N GLN A 104 -0.88 -17.85 10.05
CA GLN A 104 -0.77 -18.01 11.50
C GLN A 104 -0.24 -16.73 12.14
N TYR A 105 -0.95 -16.28 13.17
CA TYR A 105 -0.61 -15.09 13.96
C TYR A 105 -0.66 -15.40 15.45
N LEU A 106 0.22 -14.76 16.21
CA LEU A 106 0.11 -14.61 17.67
C LEU A 106 0.19 -13.12 17.96
N SER A 107 -0.91 -12.52 18.39
CA SER A 107 -1.03 -11.07 18.57
C SER A 107 -1.06 -10.68 20.04
N HIS A 108 -0.42 -9.56 20.34
CA HIS A 108 -0.46 -8.84 21.61
C HIS A 108 -0.71 -7.35 21.35
N ASP A 109 -1.00 -6.57 22.39
CA ASP A 109 -1.34 -5.14 22.27
C ASP A 109 -0.25 -4.31 21.58
N SER A 110 1.03 -4.65 21.79
CA SER A 110 2.17 -3.83 21.32
C SER A 110 3.12 -4.55 20.38
N TYR A 111 2.90 -5.84 20.10
CA TYR A 111 3.70 -6.65 19.18
C TYR A 111 2.95 -7.92 18.75
N GLY A 112 3.50 -8.61 17.77
CA GLY A 112 2.99 -9.92 17.37
C GLY A 112 4.00 -10.75 16.60
N TRP A 113 3.65 -12.03 16.43
CA TRP A 113 4.39 -12.99 15.65
C TRP A 113 3.58 -13.43 14.44
N GLU A 114 4.25 -13.55 13.32
CA GLU A 114 3.66 -13.97 12.05
C GLU A 114 4.50 -15.08 11.44
N GLU A 115 3.85 -16.09 10.85
CA GLU A 115 4.57 -17.13 10.11
C GLU A 115 5.27 -16.57 8.88
N LYS A 116 6.38 -17.19 8.47
CA LYS A 116 7.02 -16.88 7.19
C LYS A 116 6.14 -17.36 6.04
N ILE A 117 5.80 -16.45 5.14
CA ILE A 117 5.17 -16.78 3.86
C ILE A 117 6.26 -16.83 2.79
N GLU A 118 6.21 -17.81 1.91
CA GLU A 118 7.15 -17.96 0.80
C GLU A 118 6.45 -17.68 -0.53
N ASN A 119 7.14 -16.99 -1.43
CA ASN A 119 6.71 -16.93 -2.82
C ASN A 119 6.92 -18.32 -3.43
N ILE A 120 5.84 -18.95 -3.89
CA ILE A 120 5.88 -20.23 -4.60
C ILE A 120 5.09 -20.11 -5.90
N PRO A 121 5.51 -20.80 -6.98
CA PRO A 121 4.81 -20.74 -8.26
C PRO A 121 3.44 -21.43 -8.19
N CYS A 122 2.55 -21.01 -9.08
CA CYS A 122 1.32 -21.74 -9.38
C CYS A 122 1.65 -23.05 -10.10
N LYS A 123 0.84 -24.07 -9.89
CA LYS A 123 1.03 -25.40 -10.48
C LYS A 123 0.41 -25.54 -11.88
N ASN A 124 -0.63 -24.75 -12.15
CA ASN A 124 -1.40 -24.79 -13.39
C ASN A 124 -2.13 -23.46 -13.61
N GLU A 125 -2.73 -23.33 -14.79
CA GLU A 125 -3.48 -22.15 -15.22
C GLU A 125 -4.68 -21.83 -14.31
N SER A 126 -5.37 -22.85 -13.80
CA SER A 126 -6.50 -22.64 -12.88
C SER A 126 -6.05 -21.99 -11.57
N GLU A 127 -4.87 -22.34 -11.05
CA GLU A 127 -4.31 -21.68 -9.86
C GLU A 127 -3.98 -20.21 -10.14
N VAL A 128 -3.53 -19.88 -11.34
CA VAL A 128 -3.28 -18.48 -11.77
C VAL A 128 -4.59 -17.70 -11.82
N GLU A 129 -5.65 -18.27 -12.44
CA GLU A 129 -6.98 -17.65 -12.45
C GLU A 129 -7.53 -17.44 -11.04
N HIS A 130 -7.35 -18.40 -10.15
CA HIS A 130 -7.75 -18.32 -8.76
C HIS A 130 -6.96 -17.25 -8.00
N TYR A 131 -5.65 -17.12 -8.27
CA TYR A 131 -4.83 -16.06 -7.70
C TYR A 131 -5.40 -14.69 -8.02
N TYR A 132 -5.62 -14.41 -9.30
CA TYR A 132 -6.13 -13.10 -9.73
C TYR A 132 -7.58 -12.86 -9.34
N PHE A 133 -8.39 -13.89 -9.21
CA PHE A 133 -9.73 -13.75 -8.62
C PHE A 133 -9.64 -13.30 -7.15
N ARG A 134 -8.75 -13.90 -6.37
CA ARG A 134 -8.51 -13.52 -4.96
C ARG A 134 -7.90 -12.11 -4.85
N MET A 135 -7.02 -11.73 -5.77
CA MET A 135 -6.52 -10.35 -5.86
C MET A 135 -7.67 -9.36 -6.06
N GLY A 136 -8.70 -9.73 -6.81
CA GLY A 136 -9.92 -8.92 -6.93
C GLY A 136 -10.67 -8.77 -5.61
N ILE A 137 -10.75 -9.80 -4.78
CA ILE A 137 -11.35 -9.70 -3.43
C ILE A 137 -10.50 -8.80 -2.53
N HIS A 138 -9.17 -8.94 -2.54
CA HIS A 138 -8.28 -8.04 -1.78
C HIS A 138 -8.40 -6.59 -2.24
N LEU A 139 -8.49 -6.36 -3.56
CA LEU A 139 -8.69 -5.03 -4.12
C LEU A 139 -10.01 -4.39 -3.65
N PHE A 140 -11.08 -5.20 -3.56
CA PHE A 140 -12.35 -4.75 -2.99
C PHE A 140 -12.21 -4.38 -1.52
N LEU A 141 -11.53 -5.20 -0.71
CA LEU A 141 -11.32 -4.92 0.71
C LEU A 141 -10.47 -3.66 0.92
N GLY A 142 -9.41 -3.49 0.11
CA GLY A 142 -8.62 -2.26 0.11
C GLY A 142 -9.46 -1.02 -0.21
N TYR A 143 -10.32 -1.11 -1.23
CA TYR A 143 -11.25 -0.06 -1.60
C TYR A 143 -12.28 0.23 -0.49
N ALA A 144 -12.91 -0.82 0.06
CA ALA A 144 -13.97 -0.67 1.06
C ALA A 144 -13.45 -0.11 2.40
N LEU A 145 -12.20 -0.38 2.77
CA LEU A 145 -11.56 0.09 4.01
C LEU A 145 -10.69 1.32 3.80
N GLY A 146 -10.60 1.86 2.57
CA GLY A 146 -9.77 3.02 2.26
C GLY A 146 -8.28 2.76 2.45
N ALA A 147 -7.85 1.51 2.33
CA ALA A 147 -6.44 1.15 2.49
C ALA A 147 -5.57 1.76 1.41
N THR A 148 -4.36 2.08 1.79
CA THR A 148 -3.30 2.58 0.93
C THR A 148 -2.08 1.69 1.10
N ASP A 149 -1.05 1.88 0.28
CA ASP A 149 0.25 1.22 0.49
C ASP A 149 0.27 -0.31 0.27
N LEU A 150 -0.71 -0.85 -0.49
CA LEU A 150 -0.76 -2.27 -0.86
C LEU A 150 0.07 -2.56 -2.12
N HIS A 151 1.30 -2.10 -2.15
CA HIS A 151 2.21 -2.31 -3.28
C HIS A 151 2.90 -3.69 -3.25
N GLY A 152 3.78 -3.94 -4.22
CA GLY A 152 4.37 -5.26 -4.45
C GLY A 152 5.22 -5.82 -3.32
N GLU A 153 5.70 -4.99 -2.40
CA GLU A 153 6.48 -5.44 -1.24
C GLU A 153 5.58 -5.94 -0.09
N ASN A 154 4.29 -5.57 -0.10
CA ASN A 154 3.33 -5.88 0.96
C ASN A 154 2.39 -7.06 0.61
N ILE A 155 2.59 -7.70 -0.56
CA ILE A 155 1.84 -8.88 -0.98
C ILE A 155 2.80 -9.96 -1.45
N ILE A 156 2.60 -11.20 -0.97
CA ILE A 156 3.38 -12.37 -1.39
C ILE A 156 2.50 -13.29 -2.23
N ALA A 157 3.03 -13.70 -3.40
CA ALA A 157 2.39 -14.69 -4.26
C ALA A 157 2.74 -16.11 -3.78
N HIS A 158 1.83 -16.74 -3.06
CA HIS A 158 1.98 -18.10 -2.53
C HIS A 158 1.11 -19.09 -3.30
N GLY A 159 1.57 -19.51 -4.49
CA GLY A 159 0.76 -20.29 -5.40
C GLY A 159 -0.52 -19.55 -5.79
N GLU A 160 -1.67 -20.19 -5.65
CA GLU A 160 -2.97 -19.58 -5.93
C GLU A 160 -3.44 -18.55 -4.86
N TYR A 161 -2.66 -18.32 -3.79
CA TYR A 161 -3.04 -17.49 -2.66
C TYR A 161 -2.19 -16.21 -2.59
N PRO A 162 -2.74 -15.04 -2.95
CA PRO A 162 -2.14 -13.76 -2.58
C PRO A 162 -2.25 -13.56 -1.07
N VAL A 163 -1.14 -13.22 -0.42
CA VAL A 163 -1.09 -13.01 1.03
C VAL A 163 -0.60 -11.58 1.30
N ILE A 164 -1.44 -10.77 1.94
CA ILE A 164 -1.05 -9.43 2.40
C ILE A 164 -0.31 -9.59 3.72
N ILE A 165 0.91 -9.07 3.79
CA ILE A 165 1.79 -9.19 4.96
C ILE A 165 1.91 -7.90 5.76
N ASP A 166 1.43 -6.76 5.25
CA ASP A 166 1.43 -5.50 5.97
C ASP A 166 0.05 -4.82 5.89
N MET A 167 -0.52 -4.59 7.07
CA MET A 167 -1.86 -3.99 7.23
C MET A 167 -1.85 -2.81 8.20
N GLU A 168 -0.71 -2.16 8.42
CA GLU A 168 -0.60 -1.04 9.34
C GLU A 168 -1.51 0.14 8.95
N THR A 169 -1.76 0.31 7.64
CA THR A 169 -2.59 1.38 7.09
C THR A 169 -4.10 1.05 7.06
N TYR A 170 -4.52 -0.07 7.64
CA TYR A 170 -5.93 -0.46 7.72
C TYR A 170 -6.57 -0.07 9.06
N PRO A 171 -7.77 0.53 9.07
CA PRO A 171 -8.41 1.19 7.95
C PRO A 171 -7.71 2.52 7.64
N GLY A 172 -7.76 2.92 6.37
CA GLY A 172 -7.27 4.22 5.94
C GLY A 172 -8.31 5.33 6.15
N TYR A 173 -7.89 6.56 5.86
CA TYR A 173 -8.80 7.71 5.84
C TYR A 173 -9.29 7.98 4.43
N LEU A 174 -10.59 7.88 4.22
CA LEU A 174 -11.25 8.22 2.96
C LEU A 174 -11.46 9.74 2.88
N LYS A 175 -10.84 10.38 1.89
CA LYS A 175 -10.83 11.84 1.76
C LYS A 175 -12.24 12.39 1.60
N GLN A 176 -12.51 13.49 2.29
CA GLN A 176 -13.78 14.20 2.23
C GLN A 176 -13.59 15.60 1.64
N GLN A 177 -14.64 16.09 1.00
CA GLN A 177 -14.62 17.44 0.45
C GLN A 177 -14.76 18.45 1.60
N SER A 178 -13.77 19.33 1.74
CA SER A 178 -13.90 20.54 2.55
C SER A 178 -14.14 21.70 1.58
N GLU A 179 -15.28 22.34 1.65
CA GLU A 179 -15.50 23.59 0.92
C GLU A 179 -14.70 24.69 1.61
N LYS A 180 -13.67 25.20 0.93
CA LYS A 180 -13.07 26.48 1.32
C LYS A 180 -13.84 27.55 0.56
N ASP A 181 -14.42 28.49 1.26
CA ASP A 181 -15.00 29.69 0.67
C ASP A 181 -13.95 30.41 -0.19
N GLY A 182 -14.33 30.74 -1.43
CA GLY A 182 -13.50 31.53 -2.35
C GLY A 182 -12.74 30.73 -3.43
N SER A 183 -12.86 29.39 -3.50
CA SER A 183 -12.26 28.64 -4.61
C SER A 183 -13.04 28.78 -5.92
N SER A 184 -12.32 28.90 -7.04
CA SER A 184 -12.92 28.92 -8.36
C SER A 184 -13.68 27.62 -8.66
N VAL A 185 -14.59 27.63 -9.62
CA VAL A 185 -15.33 26.42 -10.04
C VAL A 185 -14.38 25.35 -10.56
N GLU A 186 -13.32 25.76 -11.28
CA GLU A 186 -12.28 24.86 -11.75
C GLU A 186 -11.52 24.18 -10.58
N GLU A 187 -11.13 24.93 -9.56
CA GLU A 187 -10.51 24.38 -8.35
C GLU A 187 -11.44 23.40 -7.62
N LYS A 188 -12.73 23.70 -7.55
CA LYS A 188 -13.73 22.80 -6.96
C LYS A 188 -13.86 21.50 -7.74
N ILE A 189 -13.83 21.54 -9.08
CA ILE A 189 -13.86 20.36 -9.95
C ILE A 189 -12.59 19.55 -9.77
N ASN A 190 -11.40 20.17 -9.83
CA ASN A 190 -10.11 19.52 -9.66
C ASN A 190 -10.04 18.81 -8.32
N LYS A 191 -10.41 19.49 -7.24
CA LYS A 191 -10.44 18.90 -5.90
C LYS A 191 -11.44 17.74 -5.78
N SER A 192 -12.62 17.85 -6.39
CA SER A 192 -13.59 16.76 -6.43
C SER A 192 -13.06 15.55 -7.21
N THR A 193 -12.31 15.80 -8.28
CA THR A 193 -11.63 14.77 -9.09
C THR A 193 -10.56 14.05 -8.28
N GLU A 194 -9.70 14.81 -7.58
CA GLU A 194 -8.66 14.26 -6.70
C GLU A 194 -9.25 13.38 -5.58
N ILE A 195 -10.32 13.85 -4.93
CA ILE A 195 -11.02 13.10 -3.88
C ILE A 195 -11.62 11.81 -4.46
N LYS A 196 -12.24 11.87 -5.63
CA LYS A 196 -12.83 10.70 -6.28
C LYS A 196 -11.76 9.64 -6.62
N LEU A 197 -10.60 10.06 -7.11
CA LEU A 197 -9.49 9.15 -7.38
C LEU A 197 -8.86 8.62 -6.09
N ALA A 198 -8.66 9.48 -5.09
CA ALA A 198 -8.10 9.08 -3.80
C ALA A 198 -8.97 8.10 -3.02
N ASN A 199 -10.28 8.05 -3.30
CA ASN A 199 -11.21 7.10 -2.69
C ASN A 199 -11.59 5.95 -3.64
N SER A 200 -10.83 5.74 -4.71
CA SER A 200 -11.07 4.67 -5.69
C SER A 200 -10.09 3.50 -5.50
N VAL A 201 -10.31 2.42 -6.24
CA VAL A 201 -9.40 1.26 -6.32
C VAL A 201 -7.97 1.65 -6.74
N ILE A 202 -7.80 2.78 -7.44
CA ILE A 202 -6.49 3.28 -7.89
C ILE A 202 -5.58 3.63 -6.70
N HIS A 203 -6.15 4.13 -5.62
CA HIS A 203 -5.37 4.60 -4.46
C HIS A 203 -4.88 3.49 -3.54
N THR A 204 -5.33 2.26 -3.74
CA THR A 204 -4.93 1.11 -2.91
C THR A 204 -3.45 0.76 -3.01
N GLY A 205 -2.77 1.11 -4.09
CA GLY A 205 -1.39 0.69 -4.39
C GLY A 205 -1.31 -0.67 -5.09
N MET A 206 -2.41 -1.41 -5.19
CA MET A 206 -2.43 -2.74 -5.82
C MET A 206 -2.37 -2.67 -7.35
N LEU A 207 -3.02 -1.67 -7.93
CA LEU A 207 -3.14 -1.52 -9.38
C LEU A 207 -1.93 -0.81 -9.99
N PRO A 208 -1.54 -1.13 -11.23
CA PRO A 208 -0.48 -0.43 -11.94
C PRO A 208 -0.77 1.05 -12.10
N VAL A 209 0.03 1.89 -11.46
CA VAL A 209 0.00 3.35 -11.59
C VAL A 209 1.43 3.85 -11.59
N LEU A 210 1.74 4.80 -12.49
CA LEU A 210 3.05 5.43 -12.50
C LEU A 210 3.24 6.29 -11.26
N THR A 211 4.24 5.96 -10.47
CA THR A 211 4.63 6.70 -9.27
C THR A 211 6.02 7.33 -9.46
N TRP A 212 6.34 8.33 -8.62
CA TRP A 212 7.64 9.02 -8.56
C TRP A 212 8.10 9.72 -9.82
N GLY A 213 7.19 9.99 -10.77
CA GLY A 213 7.54 10.65 -12.02
C GLY A 213 7.38 12.17 -11.98
N ARG A 214 8.31 12.89 -12.63
CA ARG A 214 8.05 14.23 -13.14
C ARG A 214 8.00 14.15 -14.67
N GLY A 215 6.95 14.67 -15.25
CA GLY A 215 6.70 14.48 -16.68
C GLY A 215 6.37 13.01 -16.99
N ASN A 216 6.92 12.45 -18.06
CA ASN A 216 6.58 11.12 -18.58
C ASN A 216 7.43 9.98 -18.01
N ARG A 217 8.11 10.18 -16.90
CA ARG A 217 9.01 9.20 -16.29
C ARG A 217 8.49 8.83 -14.92
N GLY A 218 8.00 7.63 -14.76
CA GLY A 218 7.59 7.03 -13.49
C GLY A 218 7.95 5.56 -13.45
N VAL A 219 7.79 4.94 -12.29
CA VAL A 219 7.94 3.50 -12.10
C VAL A 219 6.60 2.89 -11.72
N LEU A 220 6.36 1.69 -12.20
CA LEU A 220 5.19 0.89 -11.86
C LEU A 220 5.51 0.07 -10.60
N ILE A 221 5.20 0.64 -9.44
CA ILE A 221 5.29 -0.08 -8.17
C ILE A 221 3.89 -0.48 -7.78
N SER A 222 3.50 -1.69 -8.15
CA SER A 222 2.18 -2.23 -7.82
C SER A 222 2.29 -3.69 -7.42
N ALA A 223 1.29 -4.18 -6.72
CA ALA A 223 1.19 -5.59 -6.38
C ALA A 223 0.86 -6.49 -7.60
N MET A 224 0.44 -5.88 -8.69
CA MET A 224 0.15 -6.56 -9.98
C MET A 224 1.23 -6.25 -11.03
N GLY A 225 2.45 -5.91 -10.60
CA GLY A 225 3.59 -5.71 -11.49
C GLY A 225 4.05 -7.01 -12.15
N THR A 226 4.78 -6.87 -13.26
CA THR A 226 5.34 -7.98 -14.02
C THR A 226 6.87 -7.92 -14.11
N GLU A 227 7.46 -6.86 -13.60
CA GLU A 227 8.90 -6.64 -13.66
C GLU A 227 9.54 -6.93 -12.32
N GLU A 228 10.50 -7.86 -12.28
CA GLU A 228 11.26 -8.19 -11.08
C GLU A 228 12.26 -7.12 -10.71
N LYS A 229 12.71 -6.35 -11.69
CA LYS A 229 13.76 -5.35 -11.58
C LYS A 229 13.29 -4.04 -12.18
N ILE A 230 13.15 -3.05 -11.34
CA ILE A 230 12.72 -1.72 -11.72
C ILE A 230 13.85 -0.74 -11.43
N LYS A 231 14.26 0.04 -12.43
CA LYS A 231 15.22 1.14 -12.22
C LYS A 231 14.49 2.40 -11.80
N THR A 232 15.00 3.05 -10.76
CA THR A 232 14.45 4.34 -10.33
C THR A 232 14.56 5.37 -11.46
N PRO A 233 13.54 6.22 -11.68
CA PRO A 233 13.59 7.26 -12.72
C PRO A 233 14.47 8.45 -12.33
N PHE A 234 15.02 8.44 -11.14
CA PHE A 234 15.93 9.44 -10.57
C PHE A 234 17.19 8.76 -10.05
N LYS A 235 18.26 9.53 -9.97
CA LYS A 235 19.54 9.05 -9.45
C LYS A 235 19.55 9.14 -7.93
N LEU A 236 19.99 8.08 -7.29
CA LEU A 236 20.24 8.03 -5.83
C LEU A 236 21.74 7.97 -5.55
N PRO A 237 22.22 8.45 -4.41
CA PRO A 237 23.60 8.30 -4.00
C PRO A 237 23.90 6.81 -3.75
N VAL A 238 24.90 6.30 -4.43
CA VAL A 238 25.41 4.92 -4.27
C VAL A 238 26.88 4.99 -3.87
N VAL A 239 27.24 4.27 -2.82
CA VAL A 239 28.62 4.14 -2.39
C VAL A 239 29.33 3.18 -3.32
N LYS A 240 30.41 3.65 -3.96
CA LYS A 240 31.33 2.85 -4.78
C LYS A 240 32.61 2.56 -4.03
N ASP A 241 33.26 1.46 -4.38
CA ASP A 241 34.55 1.04 -3.84
C ASP A 241 34.58 1.03 -2.30
N ASP A 242 33.47 0.57 -1.70
CA ASP A 242 33.37 0.44 -0.26
C ASP A 242 34.53 -0.48 0.24
N LYS A 243 35.09 -0.16 1.43
CA LYS A 243 36.23 -0.85 2.03
C LYS A 243 37.58 -0.68 1.31
N THR A 244 37.68 0.26 0.39
CA THR A 244 38.95 0.65 -0.26
C THR A 244 39.32 2.08 0.05
N SER A 245 40.55 2.53 -0.32
CA SER A 245 40.96 3.92 -0.22
C SER A 245 40.22 4.85 -1.21
N ASP A 246 39.59 4.26 -2.22
CA ASP A 246 38.93 4.99 -3.30
C ASP A 246 37.42 5.10 -3.11
N ILE A 247 36.93 4.84 -1.87
CA ILE A 247 35.52 4.99 -1.51
C ILE A 247 34.99 6.38 -1.89
N HIS A 248 33.94 6.39 -2.67
CA HIS A 248 33.28 7.63 -3.11
C HIS A 248 31.77 7.42 -3.32
N ILE A 249 31.05 8.52 -3.55
CA ILE A 249 29.61 8.50 -3.79
C ILE A 249 29.37 8.87 -5.25
N GLU A 250 28.69 7.98 -5.98
CA GLU A 250 28.15 8.25 -7.31
C GLU A 250 26.63 8.36 -7.27
N TYR A 251 26.07 9.16 -8.17
CA TYR A 251 24.62 9.29 -8.33
C TYR A 251 24.17 8.53 -9.55
N GLU A 252 23.49 7.42 -9.35
CA GLU A 252 22.98 6.57 -10.42
C GLU A 252 21.56 6.07 -10.17
N PRO A 253 20.82 5.66 -11.23
CA PRO A 253 19.54 4.97 -11.04
C PRO A 253 19.79 3.66 -10.27
N VAL A 254 19.03 3.45 -9.20
CA VAL A 254 19.12 2.22 -8.39
C VAL A 254 18.12 1.20 -8.89
N GLU A 255 18.55 -0.05 -8.97
CA GLU A 255 17.68 -1.19 -9.29
C GLU A 255 16.95 -1.65 -8.03
N MET A 256 15.63 -1.58 -8.07
CA MET A 256 14.75 -2.13 -7.04
C MET A 256 14.30 -3.53 -7.47
N GLN A 257 14.29 -4.47 -6.54
CA GLN A 257 13.81 -5.84 -6.80
C GLN A 257 12.47 -6.04 -6.11
N ILE A 258 11.42 -6.24 -6.89
CA ILE A 258 10.09 -6.60 -6.41
C ILE A 258 9.86 -8.05 -6.85
N LYS A 259 10.08 -9.00 -5.94
CA LYS A 259 10.02 -10.43 -6.27
C LYS A 259 8.83 -11.15 -5.65
N GLU A 260 8.46 -10.74 -4.46
CA GLU A 260 7.53 -11.51 -3.62
C GLU A 260 6.09 -11.53 -4.15
N CYS A 261 5.66 -10.48 -4.86
CA CYS A 261 4.32 -10.43 -5.47
C CYS A 261 4.27 -11.04 -6.89
N ILE A 262 5.39 -11.45 -7.47
CA ILE A 262 5.45 -11.94 -8.84
C ILE A 262 4.88 -13.36 -8.93
N VAL A 263 3.84 -13.51 -9.72
CA VAL A 263 3.20 -14.80 -10.01
C VAL A 263 3.99 -15.53 -11.09
N ARG A 264 4.25 -16.81 -10.87
CA ARG A 264 4.96 -17.68 -11.81
C ARG A 264 4.17 -18.95 -12.10
N LEU A 265 4.29 -19.40 -13.32
CA LEU A 265 3.84 -20.72 -13.77
C LEU A 265 4.92 -21.33 -14.67
N ASN A 266 5.42 -22.53 -14.34
CA ASN A 266 6.52 -23.19 -15.08
C ASN A 266 7.75 -22.27 -15.26
N ASP A 267 8.18 -21.58 -14.20
CA ASP A 267 9.28 -20.61 -14.16
C ASP A 267 9.08 -19.34 -15.02
N GLN A 268 7.93 -19.20 -15.68
CA GLN A 268 7.58 -18.00 -16.44
C GLN A 268 6.80 -17.02 -15.58
N VAL A 269 7.16 -15.74 -15.66
CA VAL A 269 6.40 -14.65 -15.04
C VAL A 269 5.08 -14.46 -15.79
N ILE A 270 4.00 -14.41 -15.01
CA ILE A 270 2.65 -14.23 -15.53
C ILE A 270 2.34 -12.73 -15.65
N ASN A 271 1.83 -12.33 -16.81
CA ASN A 271 1.35 -10.97 -17.00
C ASN A 271 -0.06 -10.81 -16.41
N ALA A 272 -0.19 -10.04 -15.33
CA ALA A 272 -1.46 -9.78 -14.66
C ALA A 272 -2.54 -9.19 -15.60
N ALA A 273 -2.13 -8.47 -16.65
CA ALA A 273 -3.06 -7.87 -17.62
C ALA A 273 -3.89 -8.91 -18.38
N ASP A 274 -3.39 -10.13 -18.55
CA ASP A 274 -4.11 -11.21 -19.22
C ASP A 274 -5.27 -11.75 -18.35
N TYR A 275 -5.20 -11.51 -17.03
CA TYR A 275 -6.19 -11.94 -16.03
C TYR A 275 -7.07 -10.81 -15.50
N THR A 276 -7.11 -9.67 -16.19
CA THR A 276 -7.92 -8.50 -15.79
C THR A 276 -9.38 -8.86 -15.47
N GLU A 277 -10.00 -9.71 -16.29
CA GLU A 277 -11.39 -10.12 -16.04
C GLU A 277 -11.53 -11.07 -14.84
N CYS A 278 -10.48 -11.81 -14.46
CA CYS A 278 -10.48 -12.60 -13.22
C CYS A 278 -10.47 -11.67 -12.00
N ILE A 279 -9.63 -10.63 -12.03
CA ILE A 279 -9.57 -9.59 -10.98
C ILE A 279 -10.94 -8.91 -10.84
N ILE A 280 -11.54 -8.48 -11.96
CA ILE A 280 -12.85 -7.83 -11.97
C ILE A 280 -13.93 -8.75 -11.43
N ARG A 281 -13.93 -10.04 -11.80
CA ARG A 281 -14.90 -11.01 -11.25
C ARG A 281 -14.79 -11.12 -9.74
N GLY A 282 -13.56 -11.23 -9.19
CA GLY A 282 -13.32 -11.28 -7.75
C GLY A 282 -13.81 -10.02 -7.04
N PHE A 283 -13.43 -8.85 -7.57
CA PHE A 283 -13.88 -7.54 -7.08
C PHE A 283 -15.42 -7.42 -7.07
N CYS A 284 -16.07 -7.67 -8.19
CA CYS A 284 -17.53 -7.57 -8.30
C CYS A 284 -18.25 -8.57 -7.37
N ARG A 285 -17.75 -9.80 -7.24
CA ARG A 285 -18.34 -10.78 -6.33
C ARG A 285 -18.29 -10.32 -4.88
N ALA A 286 -17.13 -9.85 -4.42
CA ALA A 286 -16.98 -9.32 -3.07
C ALA A 286 -17.86 -8.07 -2.83
N TYR A 287 -17.90 -7.18 -3.82
CA TYR A 287 -18.73 -5.98 -3.80
C TYR A 287 -20.22 -6.33 -3.66
N MET A 288 -20.73 -7.24 -4.50
CA MET A 288 -22.15 -7.66 -4.47
C MET A 288 -22.49 -8.38 -3.15
N VAL A 289 -21.60 -9.24 -2.64
CA VAL A 289 -21.81 -9.89 -1.34
C VAL A 289 -21.94 -8.85 -0.23
N THR A 290 -21.09 -7.81 -0.25
CA THR A 290 -21.13 -6.73 0.74
C THR A 290 -22.42 -5.93 0.67
N MET A 291 -22.92 -5.62 -0.53
CA MET A 291 -24.20 -4.93 -0.70
C MET A 291 -25.40 -5.74 -0.21
N ALA A 292 -25.32 -7.08 -0.28
CA ALA A 292 -26.43 -7.99 0.05
C ALA A 292 -26.39 -8.52 1.50
N ASP A 293 -25.23 -8.55 2.14
CA ASP A 293 -25.01 -9.21 3.44
C ASP A 293 -24.53 -8.22 4.50
N LYS A 294 -25.45 -7.78 5.37
CA LYS A 294 -25.16 -6.86 6.47
C LYS A 294 -24.07 -7.34 7.43
N LYS A 295 -23.81 -8.65 7.49
CA LYS A 295 -22.72 -9.19 8.31
C LYS A 295 -21.36 -8.69 7.84
N VAL A 296 -21.17 -8.54 6.53
CA VAL A 296 -19.93 -8.00 5.97
C VAL A 296 -19.74 -6.54 6.41
N GLU A 297 -20.80 -5.72 6.38
CA GLU A 297 -20.73 -4.34 6.86
C GLU A 297 -20.35 -4.27 8.35
N VAL A 298 -20.90 -5.16 9.18
CA VAL A 298 -20.52 -5.26 10.60
C VAL A 298 -19.04 -5.67 10.75
N MET A 299 -18.57 -6.63 9.97
CA MET A 299 -17.16 -7.04 10.02
C MET A 299 -16.23 -5.91 9.57
N LEU A 300 -16.60 -5.17 8.50
CA LEU A 300 -15.85 -3.99 8.04
C LEU A 300 -15.81 -2.90 9.11
N SER A 301 -16.94 -2.62 9.78
CA SER A 301 -16.98 -1.61 10.85
C SER A 301 -16.08 -1.96 12.03
N GLY A 302 -15.84 -3.24 12.28
CA GLY A 302 -14.96 -3.73 13.34
C GLY A 302 -13.46 -3.38 13.16
N PHE A 303 -13.07 -2.87 11.99
CA PHE A 303 -11.72 -2.32 11.77
C PHE A 303 -11.54 -0.93 12.38
N PHE A 304 -12.65 -0.20 12.59
CA PHE A 304 -12.65 1.15 13.14
C PHE A 304 -12.65 1.10 14.68
N ASP A 305 -11.69 0.36 15.22
CA ASP A 305 -11.40 0.23 16.63
C ASP A 305 -9.91 0.56 16.84
N GLY A 306 -9.64 1.58 17.65
CA GLY A 306 -8.29 2.07 17.92
C GLY A 306 -7.64 2.82 16.77
N ARG A 307 -6.30 2.80 16.76
CA ARG A 307 -5.48 3.59 15.86
C ARG A 307 -5.01 2.78 14.64
N SER A 308 -4.79 3.48 13.52
CA SER A 308 -4.13 2.97 12.33
C SER A 308 -3.08 3.95 11.85
N ARG A 309 -2.04 3.44 11.20
CA ARG A 309 -0.99 4.25 10.59
C ARG A 309 -1.57 5.08 9.44
N VAL A 310 -1.14 6.32 9.35
CA VAL A 310 -1.42 7.21 8.21
C VAL A 310 -0.12 7.73 7.62
N VAL A 311 -0.04 7.69 6.29
CA VAL A 311 1.12 8.21 5.55
C VAL A 311 0.83 9.66 5.16
N LEU A 312 1.41 10.62 5.87
CA LEU A 312 1.26 12.06 5.60
C LEU A 312 2.24 12.54 4.54
N ARG A 313 3.43 11.95 4.51
CA ARG A 313 4.50 12.18 3.55
C ARG A 313 5.11 10.83 3.17
N HIS A 314 5.40 10.61 1.89
CA HIS A 314 6.00 9.34 1.44
C HIS A 314 7.28 9.01 2.21
N THR A 315 7.38 7.80 2.75
CA THR A 315 8.53 7.33 3.55
C THR A 315 9.84 7.40 2.77
N GLN A 316 9.80 7.16 1.47
CA GLN A 316 10.92 7.36 0.55
C GLN A 316 11.50 8.78 0.59
N GLN A 317 10.67 9.80 0.80
CA GLN A 317 11.15 11.17 0.91
C GLN A 317 11.96 11.36 2.18
N TYR A 318 11.50 10.81 3.31
CA TYR A 318 12.26 10.80 4.56
C TYR A 318 13.58 10.04 4.40
N ALA A 319 13.54 8.85 3.79
CA ALA A 319 14.72 8.02 3.55
C ALA A 319 15.78 8.77 2.72
N MET A 320 15.37 9.50 1.66
CA MET A 320 16.29 10.30 0.85
C MET A 320 16.99 11.40 1.66
N TYR A 321 16.27 12.15 2.49
CA TYR A 321 16.85 13.18 3.33
C TYR A 321 17.72 12.57 4.43
N LEU A 322 17.29 11.46 5.01
CA LEU A 322 18.09 10.75 6.01
C LEU A 322 19.43 10.29 5.41
N MET A 323 19.42 9.66 4.23
CA MET A 323 20.65 9.26 3.52
C MET A 323 21.52 10.45 3.19
N ALA A 324 20.96 11.54 2.66
CA ALA A 324 21.72 12.75 2.38
C ALA A 324 22.38 13.34 3.64
N SER A 325 21.73 13.17 4.81
CA SER A 325 22.25 13.68 6.08
C SER A 325 23.51 12.96 6.58
N PHE A 326 23.84 11.79 6.01
CA PHE A 326 25.08 11.05 6.30
C PHE A 326 26.30 11.56 5.50
N HIS A 327 26.12 12.51 4.60
CA HIS A 327 27.26 13.13 3.91
C HIS A 327 28.22 13.80 4.92
N PRO A 328 29.55 13.68 4.75
CA PRO A 328 30.54 14.22 5.70
C PRO A 328 30.32 15.68 6.08
N ASP A 329 29.86 16.52 5.15
CA ASP A 329 29.61 17.94 5.43
C ASP A 329 28.50 18.17 6.46
N TYR A 330 27.50 17.33 6.50
CA TYR A 330 26.40 17.41 7.46
C TYR A 330 26.69 16.63 8.75
N MET A 331 27.62 15.67 8.70
CA MET A 331 28.02 14.87 9.87
C MET A 331 28.95 15.61 10.84
N LYS A 332 29.32 16.87 10.56
CA LYS A 332 30.16 17.69 11.43
C LYS A 332 29.51 17.95 12.79
N SER A 333 28.21 18.23 12.81
CA SER A 333 27.43 18.43 14.03
C SER A 333 25.95 18.08 13.84
N ARG A 334 25.21 18.01 14.96
CA ARG A 334 23.74 17.82 14.95
C ARG A 334 23.04 19.00 14.25
N GLU A 335 23.55 20.21 14.43
CA GLU A 335 23.01 21.45 13.83
C GLU A 335 23.17 21.42 12.30
N CYS A 336 24.32 20.95 11.79
CA CYS A 336 24.55 20.81 10.35
C CYS A 336 23.54 19.79 9.75
N ARG A 337 23.30 18.67 10.43
CA ARG A 337 22.27 17.70 10.00
C ARG A 337 20.87 18.30 10.05
N LYS A 338 20.54 18.99 11.13
CA LYS A 338 19.23 19.66 11.30
C LYS A 338 18.99 20.67 10.18
N ALA A 339 19.99 21.45 9.80
CA ALA A 339 19.90 22.43 8.71
C ALA A 339 19.55 21.76 7.35
N LEU A 340 20.16 20.60 7.03
CA LEU A 340 19.79 19.85 5.84
C LEU A 340 18.38 19.29 5.94
N LEU A 341 18.04 18.64 7.05
CA LEU A 341 16.75 17.98 7.23
C LEU A 341 15.58 18.97 7.16
N ASN A 342 15.77 20.20 7.61
CA ASN A 342 14.77 21.27 7.50
C ASN A 342 14.34 21.57 6.05
N VAL A 343 15.16 21.20 5.04
CA VAL A 343 14.83 21.38 3.62
C VAL A 343 13.61 20.51 3.18
N ILE A 344 13.22 19.52 3.98
CA ILE A 344 12.02 18.72 3.72
C ILE A 344 10.75 19.58 3.71
N HIS A 345 10.77 20.70 4.41
CA HIS A 345 9.67 21.65 4.48
C HIS A 345 9.77 22.69 3.36
N LYS A 346 8.61 22.98 2.75
CA LYS A 346 8.51 23.92 1.64
C LYS A 346 7.72 25.16 2.04
N GLU A 347 8.07 26.28 1.43
CA GLU A 347 7.22 27.48 1.51
C GLU A 347 5.82 27.17 0.96
N GLY A 348 4.78 27.61 1.66
CA GLY A 348 3.38 27.39 1.26
C GLY A 348 2.76 26.09 1.79
N GLU A 349 3.47 25.30 2.59
CA GLU A 349 2.86 24.16 3.28
C GLU A 349 1.71 24.61 4.22
N SER A 350 0.74 23.69 4.42
CA SER A 350 -0.40 23.93 5.31
C SER A 350 0.07 24.20 6.75
N SER A 351 -0.77 24.86 7.54
CA SER A 351 -0.49 25.10 8.97
C SER A 351 -0.20 23.80 9.72
N PHE A 352 -0.92 22.74 9.39
CA PHE A 352 -0.71 21.41 9.96
C PHE A 352 0.70 20.85 9.66
N MET A 353 1.17 20.91 8.41
CA MET A 353 2.51 20.45 8.07
C MET A 353 3.60 21.19 8.82
N LYS A 354 3.36 22.46 9.16
CA LYS A 354 4.25 23.23 10.04
C LYS A 354 4.18 22.77 11.49
N GLU A 355 3.01 22.34 11.97
CA GLU A 355 2.83 21.85 13.33
C GLU A 355 3.59 20.54 13.60
N ILE A 356 3.63 19.63 12.61
CA ILE A 356 4.35 18.35 12.74
C ILE A 356 5.85 18.44 12.46
N HIS A 357 6.34 19.61 12.03
CA HIS A 357 7.72 19.86 11.60
C HIS A 357 8.75 19.38 12.63
N ASP A 358 8.64 19.82 13.85
CA ASP A 358 9.63 19.50 14.88
C ASP A 358 9.71 18.00 15.14
N TYR A 359 8.58 17.30 15.17
CA TYR A 359 8.54 15.84 15.29
C TYR A 359 9.20 15.13 14.09
N GLU A 360 8.94 15.59 12.85
CA GLU A 360 9.57 15.01 11.65
C GLU A 360 11.10 15.14 11.73
N ILE A 361 11.60 16.33 12.07
CA ILE A 361 13.03 16.58 12.16
C ILE A 361 13.69 15.82 13.31
N ASP A 362 13.06 15.80 14.48
CA ASP A 362 13.59 15.08 15.64
C ASP A 362 13.66 13.57 15.38
N SER A 363 12.64 12.97 14.74
CA SER A 363 12.68 11.58 14.33
C SER A 363 13.85 11.28 13.39
N LEU A 364 14.03 12.10 12.34
CA LEU A 364 15.12 11.93 11.38
C LEU A 364 16.51 12.15 12.00
N LEU A 365 16.64 13.06 12.97
CA LEU A 365 17.88 13.25 13.73
C LEU A 365 18.26 12.02 14.55
N GLU A 366 17.28 11.24 14.98
CA GLU A 366 17.46 9.97 15.69
C GLU A 366 17.47 8.75 14.75
N MET A 367 17.55 8.97 13.42
CA MET A 367 17.56 7.94 12.36
C MET A 367 16.28 7.12 12.24
N ASP A 368 15.16 7.63 12.72
CA ASP A 368 13.86 7.02 12.55
C ASP A 368 13.05 7.71 11.43
N ILE A 369 12.25 6.93 10.74
CA ILE A 369 11.25 7.47 9.82
C ILE A 369 10.05 7.95 10.64
N PRO A 370 9.58 9.21 10.48
CA PRO A 370 8.41 9.72 11.18
C PRO A 370 7.19 8.82 10.96
N CYS A 371 6.47 8.54 12.04
CA CYS A 371 5.28 7.70 12.02
C CYS A 371 4.09 8.47 12.58
N PHE A 372 2.97 8.43 11.87
CA PHE A 372 1.73 9.09 12.28
C PHE A 372 0.58 8.08 12.34
N GLU A 373 -0.36 8.31 13.25
CA GLU A 373 -1.54 7.49 13.44
C GLU A 373 -2.80 8.35 13.45
N ILE A 374 -3.90 7.78 13.01
CA ILE A 374 -5.25 8.32 13.14
C ILE A 374 -6.07 7.40 14.03
N ASP A 375 -6.96 7.97 14.83
CA ASP A 375 -7.92 7.21 15.61
C ASP A 375 -9.28 7.18 14.90
N ALA A 376 -9.94 6.04 14.92
CA ALA A 376 -11.21 5.84 14.23
C ALA A 376 -12.31 6.85 14.60
N ASN A 377 -12.29 7.34 15.85
CA ASN A 377 -13.31 8.19 16.43
C ASN A 377 -12.81 9.61 16.75
N SER A 378 -11.62 9.97 16.28
CA SER A 378 -11.03 11.29 16.48
C SER A 378 -10.73 11.98 15.14
N ARG A 379 -10.74 13.32 15.15
CA ARG A 379 -10.31 14.15 14.04
C ARG A 379 -8.83 14.54 14.15
N SER A 380 -8.15 14.05 15.17
CA SER A 380 -6.75 14.29 15.43
C SER A 380 -5.83 13.32 14.69
N VAL A 381 -4.61 13.77 14.41
CA VAL A 381 -3.48 12.92 14.03
C VAL A 381 -2.55 12.82 15.25
N TYR A 382 -1.98 11.66 15.45
CA TYR A 382 -1.05 11.38 16.54
C TYR A 382 0.32 11.08 15.98
N ASP A 383 1.36 11.66 16.55
CA ASP A 383 2.73 11.34 16.18
C ASP A 383 3.29 10.16 16.98
N GLY A 384 4.45 9.64 16.57
CA GLY A 384 5.06 8.46 17.19
C GLY A 384 5.56 8.69 18.62
N ASN A 385 5.64 9.93 19.09
CA ASN A 385 5.98 10.30 20.48
C ASN A 385 4.74 10.45 21.35
N GLY A 386 3.53 10.30 20.77
CA GLY A 386 2.27 10.46 21.46
C GLY A 386 1.71 11.87 21.45
N GLY A 387 2.31 12.79 20.71
CA GLY A 387 1.77 14.13 20.48
C GLY A 387 0.46 14.07 19.72
N GLU A 388 -0.52 14.89 20.11
CA GLU A 388 -1.83 14.98 19.48
C GLU A 388 -1.95 16.28 18.68
N HIS A 389 -2.20 16.17 17.38
CA HIS A 389 -2.45 17.27 16.46
C HIS A 389 -3.94 17.34 16.15
N LYS A 390 -4.64 18.27 16.81
CA LYS A 390 -6.10 18.35 16.82
C LYS A 390 -6.69 18.91 15.53
N GLU A 391 -7.95 18.54 15.25
CA GLU A 391 -8.77 19.10 14.17
C GLU A 391 -8.11 19.04 12.77
N TYR A 392 -7.26 18.04 12.54
CA TYR A 392 -6.63 17.84 11.25
C TYR A 392 -7.58 17.29 10.20
N LEU A 393 -8.38 16.29 10.60
CA LEU A 393 -9.33 15.66 9.70
C LEU A 393 -10.65 16.44 9.68
N PRO A 394 -11.29 16.61 8.51
CA PRO A 394 -12.60 17.26 8.42
C PRO A 394 -13.73 16.48 9.10
N CYS A 395 -13.60 15.15 9.20
CA CYS A 395 -14.48 14.26 9.96
C CYS A 395 -13.66 13.07 10.48
N THR A 396 -14.22 12.27 11.37
CA THR A 396 -13.54 11.09 11.87
C THR A 396 -13.36 10.02 10.77
N PRO A 397 -12.34 9.14 10.85
CA PRO A 397 -12.19 8.03 9.90
C PRO A 397 -13.43 7.15 9.80
N TYR A 398 -14.11 6.89 10.92
CA TYR A 398 -15.34 6.10 10.93
C TYR A 398 -16.51 6.81 10.20
N GLU A 399 -16.68 8.11 10.40
CA GLU A 399 -17.69 8.89 9.67
C GLU A 399 -17.40 8.91 8.18
N SER A 400 -16.14 9.12 7.79
CA SER A 400 -15.69 9.12 6.40
C SER A 400 -15.98 7.77 5.73
N TRP A 401 -15.66 6.66 6.40
CA TRP A 401 -15.98 5.31 5.94
C TRP A 401 -17.50 5.09 5.79
N ARG A 402 -18.30 5.51 6.77
CA ARG A 402 -19.76 5.39 6.65
C ARG A 402 -20.35 6.15 5.46
N MET A 403 -19.79 7.33 5.14
CA MET A 403 -20.18 8.08 3.96
C MET A 403 -19.81 7.33 2.68
N HIS A 404 -18.63 6.73 2.64
CA HIS A 404 -18.17 5.91 1.52
C HIS A 404 -19.07 4.68 1.31
N MET A 405 -19.37 3.93 2.37
CA MET A 405 -20.25 2.75 2.28
C MET A 405 -21.65 3.08 1.76
N LYS A 406 -22.19 4.25 2.08
CA LYS A 406 -23.48 4.72 1.54
C LYS A 406 -23.46 5.04 0.04
N GLN A 407 -22.28 5.27 -0.54
CA GLN A 407 -22.13 5.54 -1.98
C GLN A 407 -22.03 4.24 -2.79
N MET A 408 -21.83 3.10 -2.14
CA MET A 408 -21.77 1.81 -2.80
C MET A 408 -23.06 1.54 -3.60
N SER A 409 -22.90 1.25 -4.87
CA SER A 409 -23.99 1.01 -5.82
C SER A 409 -23.49 0.26 -7.05
N TYR A 410 -24.37 -0.25 -7.88
CA TYR A 410 -23.98 -0.84 -9.16
C TYR A 410 -23.23 0.13 -10.06
N SER A 411 -23.62 1.41 -10.08
CA SER A 411 -22.93 2.44 -10.87
C SER A 411 -21.52 2.71 -10.36
N ASP A 412 -21.32 2.72 -9.04
CA ASP A 412 -19.99 2.84 -8.45
C ASP A 412 -19.15 1.59 -8.75
N MET A 413 -19.70 0.40 -8.57
CA MET A 413 -19.02 -0.86 -8.91
C MET A 413 -18.52 -0.84 -10.38
N GLU A 414 -19.36 -0.42 -11.33
CA GLU A 414 -18.95 -0.28 -12.73
C GLU A 414 -17.85 0.75 -12.91
N CYS A 415 -17.90 1.87 -12.16
CA CYS A 415 -16.86 2.89 -12.18
C CYS A 415 -15.50 2.32 -11.72
N GLN A 416 -15.49 1.58 -10.63
CA GLN A 416 -14.30 0.94 -10.13
C GLN A 416 -13.76 -0.12 -11.12
N CYS A 417 -14.64 -0.91 -11.75
CA CYS A 417 -14.24 -1.85 -12.80
C CYS A 417 -13.59 -1.17 -14.01
N ASP A 418 -14.05 0.02 -14.39
CA ASP A 418 -13.41 0.76 -15.47
C ASP A 418 -12.01 1.26 -15.06
N TYR A 419 -11.84 1.71 -13.81
CA TYR A 419 -10.52 2.07 -13.31
C TYR A 419 -9.57 0.85 -13.29
N ILE A 420 -10.06 -0.33 -12.90
CA ILE A 420 -9.27 -1.57 -12.96
C ILE A 420 -8.82 -1.84 -14.41
N ARG A 421 -9.74 -1.84 -15.38
CA ARG A 421 -9.39 -2.08 -16.80
C ARG A 421 -8.38 -1.07 -17.32
N LEU A 422 -8.62 0.22 -17.09
CA LEU A 422 -7.73 1.27 -17.55
C LEU A 422 -6.32 1.13 -16.95
N SER A 423 -6.23 0.87 -15.66
CA SER A 423 -4.95 0.67 -14.99
C SER A 423 -4.21 -0.56 -15.53
N MET A 424 -4.89 -1.69 -15.68
CA MET A 424 -4.27 -2.93 -16.19
C MET A 424 -3.79 -2.83 -17.65
N GLU A 425 -4.38 -1.95 -18.46
CA GLU A 425 -3.89 -1.69 -19.83
C GLU A 425 -2.47 -1.07 -19.83
N MET A 426 -2.04 -0.42 -18.74
CA MET A 426 -0.67 0.11 -18.63
C MET A 426 0.39 -1.00 -18.73
N LEU A 427 0.10 -2.21 -18.23
CA LEU A 427 1.01 -3.37 -18.34
C LEU A 427 1.12 -3.90 -19.77
N LYS A 428 0.14 -3.63 -20.62
CA LYS A 428 0.17 -4.04 -22.05
C LYS A 428 0.92 -3.04 -22.92
N ALA A 429 0.93 -1.77 -22.52
CA ALA A 429 1.59 -0.70 -23.28
C ALA A 429 3.12 -0.80 -23.23
N SER A 430 3.71 -1.46 -22.22
CA SER A 430 5.14 -1.65 -22.09
C SER A 430 5.77 -2.51 -23.22
N ASP A 431 4.96 -3.30 -23.95
CA ASP A 431 5.42 -4.16 -25.06
C ASP A 431 5.68 -3.42 -26.39
N GLY A 432 5.67 -2.08 -26.40
CA GLY A 432 5.99 -1.25 -27.58
C GLY A 432 5.03 -1.40 -28.78
N LYS A 433 3.94 -2.15 -28.63
CA LYS A 433 2.91 -2.31 -29.64
C LYS A 433 1.77 -1.32 -29.38
N LYS A 434 1.71 -0.25 -30.15
CA LYS A 434 0.54 0.64 -30.19
C LYS A 434 -0.72 -0.19 -30.42
N LYS A 435 -1.42 -0.58 -29.37
CA LYS A 435 -2.77 -1.14 -29.48
C LYS A 435 -3.76 0.00 -29.26
N MET A 436 -4.26 0.56 -30.35
CA MET A 436 -5.50 1.30 -30.32
C MET A 436 -6.56 0.43 -29.63
N PHE A 437 -7.32 1.00 -28.70
CA PHE A 437 -8.46 0.32 -28.09
C PHE A 437 -9.37 -0.21 -29.21
N PRO A 438 -9.45 -1.52 -29.45
CA PRO A 438 -10.39 -2.01 -30.43
C PRO A 438 -11.78 -1.84 -29.83
N ILE A 439 -12.52 -0.88 -30.31
CA ILE A 439 -13.98 -0.92 -30.19
C ILE A 439 -14.39 -2.15 -30.99
N ARG A 440 -14.43 -3.34 -30.36
CA ARG A 440 -14.94 -4.54 -30.99
C ARG A 440 -16.46 -4.43 -31.07
N ILE A 441 -16.95 -3.88 -32.16
CA ILE A 441 -18.31 -4.09 -32.60
C ILE A 441 -18.34 -5.53 -33.15
N LYS A 442 -18.65 -6.49 -32.29
CA LYS A 442 -18.90 -7.86 -32.72
C LYS A 442 -20.24 -7.94 -33.44
N GLY A 443 -20.21 -8.31 -34.69
CA GLY A 443 -21.35 -8.82 -35.46
C GLY A 443 -22.16 -7.76 -36.18
N TYR A 444 -22.06 -7.79 -37.49
CA TYR A 444 -22.98 -7.14 -38.42
C TYR A 444 -24.16 -8.09 -38.70
N ASP A 445 -25.32 -7.78 -38.14
CA ASP A 445 -26.58 -8.41 -38.49
C ASP A 445 -27.68 -7.36 -38.53
N THR A 446 -28.78 -7.66 -39.22
CA THR A 446 -29.86 -6.73 -39.65
C THR A 446 -30.64 -6.03 -38.50
N ASP A 447 -30.33 -6.34 -37.22
CA ASP A 447 -30.77 -5.63 -36.00
C ASP A 447 -29.86 -4.42 -35.64
N LYS A 448 -29.09 -3.93 -36.61
CA LYS A 448 -27.97 -2.99 -36.43
C LYS A 448 -28.38 -1.69 -35.74
N GLU A 449 -29.44 -1.04 -36.19
CA GLU A 449 -29.80 0.27 -35.66
C GLU A 449 -30.18 0.21 -34.18
N ARG A 450 -30.98 -0.77 -33.78
CA ARG A 450 -31.37 -0.98 -32.37
C ARG A 450 -30.18 -1.27 -31.48
N LYS A 451 -29.21 -2.09 -31.95
CA LYS A 451 -27.99 -2.38 -31.22
C LYS A 451 -27.08 -1.16 -31.13
N ILE A 452 -26.93 -0.39 -32.20
CA ILE A 452 -26.16 0.85 -32.23
C ILE A 452 -26.77 1.89 -31.27
N TYR A 453 -28.07 2.15 -31.33
CA TYR A 453 -28.74 3.06 -30.39
C TYR A 453 -28.66 2.59 -28.96
N SER A 454 -28.73 1.30 -28.70
CA SER A 454 -28.52 0.72 -27.37
C SER A 454 -27.09 0.98 -26.88
N GLN A 455 -26.07 0.79 -27.72
CA GLN A 455 -24.66 1.09 -27.37
C GLN A 455 -24.42 2.57 -27.16
N ILE A 456 -24.95 3.43 -28.04
CA ILE A 456 -24.87 4.89 -27.87
C ILE A 456 -25.48 5.31 -26.53
N ARG A 457 -26.70 4.82 -26.22
CA ARG A 457 -27.33 5.11 -24.93
C ARG A 457 -26.49 4.65 -23.73
N LYS A 458 -25.86 3.49 -23.80
CA LYS A 458 -24.95 2.98 -22.75
C LYS A 458 -23.73 3.89 -22.61
N ILE A 459 -23.13 4.32 -23.73
CA ILE A 459 -21.97 5.23 -23.72
C ILE A 459 -22.37 6.58 -23.13
N VAL A 460 -23.48 7.16 -23.60
CA VAL A 460 -23.98 8.47 -23.10
C VAL A 460 -24.30 8.36 -21.61
N HIS A 461 -25.01 7.29 -21.19
CA HIS A 461 -25.30 7.06 -19.77
C HIS A 461 -24.02 6.97 -18.95
N ARG A 462 -23.00 6.25 -19.45
CA ARG A 462 -21.71 6.10 -18.80
C ARG A 462 -20.95 7.43 -18.67
N ILE A 463 -20.95 8.26 -19.71
CA ILE A 463 -20.37 9.60 -19.70
C ILE A 463 -21.09 10.47 -18.65
N CYS A 464 -22.42 10.50 -18.68
CA CYS A 464 -23.21 11.31 -17.76
C CYS A 464 -23.07 10.84 -16.30
N SER A 465 -23.09 9.53 -16.05
CA SER A 465 -22.99 8.99 -14.69
C SER A 465 -21.61 9.19 -14.06
N ARG A 466 -20.59 9.49 -14.86
CA ARG A 466 -19.21 9.75 -14.40
C ARG A 466 -18.84 11.21 -14.31
N ALA A 467 -19.75 12.09 -14.78
CA ALA A 467 -19.55 13.52 -14.71
C ALA A 467 -19.47 14.01 -13.27
N ILE A 468 -18.50 14.87 -13.01
CA ILE A 468 -18.40 15.66 -11.79
C ILE A 468 -18.99 17.02 -12.11
N ILE A 469 -20.15 17.32 -11.54
CA ILE A 469 -20.88 18.56 -11.82
C ILE A 469 -20.70 19.49 -10.63
N ARG A 470 -20.29 20.74 -10.91
CA ARG A 470 -20.23 21.83 -9.94
C ARG A 470 -20.72 23.10 -10.60
N GLU A 471 -21.81 23.65 -10.05
CA GLU A 471 -22.46 24.82 -10.59
C GLU A 471 -22.84 24.60 -12.09
N GLN A 472 -22.32 25.41 -13.00
CA GLN A 472 -22.57 25.32 -14.46
C GLN A 472 -21.40 24.58 -15.19
N SER A 473 -20.48 23.96 -14.47
CA SER A 473 -19.31 23.32 -15.05
C SER A 473 -19.31 21.82 -14.81
N VAL A 474 -18.69 21.08 -15.72
CA VAL A 474 -18.60 19.62 -15.67
C VAL A 474 -17.18 19.17 -15.99
N GLY A 475 -16.73 18.16 -15.25
CA GLY A 475 -15.43 17.51 -15.47
C GLY A 475 -15.54 15.98 -15.36
N TRP A 476 -14.52 15.31 -15.78
CA TRP A 476 -14.41 13.85 -15.69
C TRP A 476 -13.03 13.45 -15.18
N THR A 477 -12.97 12.34 -14.47
CA THR A 477 -11.71 11.66 -14.17
C THR A 477 -11.27 10.83 -15.37
N GLY A 478 -9.98 10.83 -15.67
CA GLY A 478 -9.37 9.97 -16.67
C GLY A 478 -7.96 9.56 -16.23
N LEU A 479 -7.49 8.42 -16.75
CA LEU A 479 -6.08 8.02 -16.65
C LEU A 479 -5.38 8.50 -17.92
N GLN A 480 -4.26 9.18 -17.77
CA GLN A 480 -3.37 9.49 -18.89
C GLN A 480 -2.36 8.37 -19.02
N PHE A 481 -2.26 7.82 -20.23
CA PHE A 481 -1.21 6.90 -20.61
C PHE A 481 -0.11 7.70 -21.32
N TRP A 482 1.11 7.62 -20.80
CA TRP A 482 2.25 8.28 -21.39
C TRP A 482 3.03 7.23 -22.17
N ASP A 483 3.12 7.40 -23.49
CA ASP A 483 3.94 6.57 -24.35
C ASP A 483 5.23 7.34 -24.70
N ASN A 484 6.37 6.89 -24.18
CA ASN A 484 7.74 7.29 -24.54
C ASN A 484 7.97 8.79 -24.85
N GLY A 485 7.24 9.69 -24.21
CA GLY A 485 7.46 11.12 -24.31
C GLY A 485 6.79 11.81 -25.48
N HIS A 486 5.85 11.19 -26.15
CA HIS A 486 5.07 11.80 -27.23
C HIS A 486 3.59 11.96 -26.83
N TRP A 487 3.17 13.17 -26.73
CA TRP A 487 1.80 13.69 -26.77
C TRP A 487 1.71 14.66 -27.87
#